data_fb9a7da5430789ada181104028a06090
#
_entry.id   fb9a7da5430789ada181104028a06090
#
_cell.length_a   1.000
_cell.length_b   1.000
_cell.length_c   1.000
_cell.angle_alpha   90.00
_cell.angle_beta   90.00
_cell.angle_gamma   90.00
#
_symmetry.space_group_name_H-M   'P 1'
#
loop_
_entity.id
_entity.type
_entity.pdbx_description
1 polymer ?
#
loop_
_entity_poly.entity_id
_entity_poly.type
_entity_poly.pdbx_seq_one_letter_code
_entity_poly.pdbx_strand_id
1 'polypeptide(L)'
;MVGILLRVLAIVVVLFALAVIAGPFLISSEPREGLASNTEAAMAESRFVRIPFAGTAGLAVHYLEPPTDAPSWATPFLLLHGFTFNAWTWQPALDAFAARGRVVAYDQVPYGLSAKPARADWDGPNPFSKEAAITQLFAVMDALDLERAVLVGNSSGGTLALEAALARPGRVEALILVAPWVYVTRPTLPATVASLPQMRRLSLLIARKLGENGPLLDLSYADASAITDGRRERFAIHARVAGWDLAWGELLSLSLSTPVTVSEHLVQVQVPVLVVTGEMDRVVPVDDSRRVAGQLPDASFVVIPGCGHVPQEECPDQFARVVGDWLDARRIGASGR
;
A
#
# COMPACT_ATOMS: atom_id res chain seq x y z
N MET A 1 -50.86 -10.72 -24.25
CA MET A 1 -50.02 -10.44 -23.04
C MET A 1 -48.61 -11.00 -23.18
N VAL A 2 -48.40 -12.31 -23.45
CA VAL A 2 -47.06 -12.94 -23.54
C VAL A 2 -46.15 -12.25 -24.57
N GLY A 3 -46.63 -11.91 -25.76
CA GLY A 3 -45.83 -11.25 -26.79
C GLY A 3 -45.36 -9.82 -26.43
N ILE A 4 -46.15 -9.08 -25.63
CA ILE A 4 -45.75 -7.76 -25.16
C ILE A 4 -44.66 -7.90 -24.08
N LEU A 5 -44.82 -8.83 -23.16
CA LEU A 5 -43.84 -9.11 -22.10
C LEU A 5 -42.47 -9.52 -22.66
N LEU A 6 -42.46 -10.39 -23.72
CA LEU A 6 -41.23 -10.79 -24.39
C LEU A 6 -40.54 -9.62 -25.11
N ARG A 7 -41.31 -8.71 -25.73
CA ARG A 7 -40.75 -7.49 -26.37
C ARG A 7 -40.14 -6.53 -25.30
N VAL A 8 -40.85 -6.32 -24.21
CA VAL A 8 -40.34 -5.48 -23.08
C VAL A 8 -39.05 -6.07 -22.51
N LEU A 9 -39.02 -7.41 -22.27
CA LEU A 9 -37.83 -8.08 -21.77
C LEU A 9 -36.66 -7.93 -22.75
N ALA A 10 -36.90 -8.12 -24.07
CA ALA A 10 -35.87 -7.96 -25.09
C ALA A 10 -35.32 -6.51 -25.13
N ILE A 11 -36.18 -5.50 -25.03
CA ILE A 11 -35.76 -4.10 -24.96
C ILE A 11 -34.91 -3.85 -23.69
N VAL A 12 -35.32 -4.34 -22.52
CA VAL A 12 -34.56 -4.22 -21.29
C VAL A 12 -33.17 -4.87 -21.41
N VAL A 13 -33.10 -6.07 -21.97
CA VAL A 13 -31.83 -6.77 -22.21
C VAL A 13 -30.92 -5.99 -23.17
N VAL A 14 -31.47 -5.45 -24.26
CA VAL A 14 -30.69 -4.62 -25.20
C VAL A 14 -30.20 -3.34 -24.55
N LEU A 15 -31.05 -2.63 -23.83
CA LEU A 15 -30.66 -1.41 -23.09
C LEU A 15 -29.60 -1.71 -22.03
N PHE A 16 -29.73 -2.80 -21.31
CA PHE A 16 -28.73 -3.25 -20.35
C PHE A 16 -27.39 -3.59 -21.03
N ALA A 17 -27.43 -4.33 -22.14
CA ALA A 17 -26.22 -4.62 -22.92
C ALA A 17 -25.54 -3.35 -23.43
N LEU A 18 -26.31 -2.39 -23.95
CA LEU A 18 -25.80 -1.09 -24.37
C LEU A 18 -25.20 -0.30 -23.20
N ALA A 19 -25.84 -0.31 -22.03
CA ALA A 19 -25.33 0.34 -20.84
C ALA A 19 -23.99 -0.28 -20.36
N VAL A 20 -23.86 -1.60 -20.42
CA VAL A 20 -22.61 -2.30 -20.06
C VAL A 20 -21.50 -2.05 -21.10
N ILE A 21 -21.82 -2.05 -22.38
CA ILE A 21 -20.82 -1.91 -23.45
C ILE A 21 -20.43 -0.44 -23.67
N ALA A 22 -21.38 0.47 -23.72
CA ALA A 22 -21.16 1.88 -24.05
C ALA A 22 -21.09 2.80 -22.82
N GLY A 23 -21.81 2.47 -21.74
CA GLY A 23 -21.88 3.30 -20.52
C GLY A 23 -20.52 3.66 -19.94
N PRO A 24 -19.55 2.74 -19.83
CA PRO A 24 -18.23 3.09 -19.32
C PRO A 24 -17.50 4.17 -20.12
N PHE A 25 -17.80 4.33 -21.40
CA PHE A 25 -17.21 5.38 -22.24
C PHE A 25 -17.73 6.79 -21.95
N LEU A 26 -18.78 6.91 -21.14
CA LEU A 26 -19.23 8.21 -20.61
C LEU A 26 -18.31 8.71 -19.48
N ILE A 27 -17.47 7.84 -18.90
CA ILE A 27 -16.46 8.20 -17.90
C ILE A 27 -15.31 8.89 -18.63
N SER A 28 -15.04 10.17 -18.30
CA SER A 28 -13.92 10.91 -18.89
C SER A 28 -12.59 10.20 -18.56
N SER A 29 -11.74 10.03 -19.59
CA SER A 29 -10.36 9.53 -19.47
C SER A 29 -9.34 10.65 -19.33
N GLU A 30 -9.77 11.90 -19.37
CA GLU A 30 -8.89 13.04 -19.17
C GLU A 30 -8.47 13.10 -17.68
N PRO A 31 -7.20 13.45 -17.39
CA PRO A 31 -6.76 13.65 -16.01
C PRO A 31 -7.53 14.78 -15.35
N ARG A 32 -7.57 14.78 -14.01
CA ARG A 32 -8.07 15.94 -13.26
C ARG A 32 -7.18 17.14 -13.51
N GLU A 33 -7.78 18.28 -13.86
CA GLU A 33 -7.08 19.53 -14.14
C GLU A 33 -6.86 20.36 -12.86
N GLY A 34 -5.95 21.36 -12.97
CA GLY A 34 -5.70 22.32 -11.91
C GLY A 34 -4.97 21.77 -10.69
N LEU A 35 -4.36 20.59 -10.83
CA LEU A 35 -3.60 19.95 -9.76
C LEU A 35 -2.12 20.29 -9.83
N ALA A 36 -1.45 20.24 -8.68
CA ALA A 36 -0.05 20.56 -8.52
C ALA A 36 0.88 19.40 -8.98
N SER A 37 2.15 19.71 -9.20
CA SER A 37 3.18 18.68 -9.23
C SER A 37 3.38 18.07 -7.83
N ASN A 38 4.04 16.93 -7.75
CA ASN A 38 4.36 16.28 -6.48
C ASN A 38 5.19 17.16 -5.53
N THR A 39 6.11 17.97 -6.08
CA THR A 39 6.94 18.89 -5.28
C THR A 39 6.20 20.15 -4.85
N GLU A 40 5.26 20.65 -5.64
CA GLU A 40 4.41 21.79 -5.24
C GLU A 40 3.40 21.43 -4.17
N ALA A 41 2.94 20.16 -4.16
CA ALA A 41 2.04 19.62 -3.13
C ALA A 41 2.78 19.19 -1.85
N ALA A 42 4.12 19.28 -1.82
CA ALA A 42 4.95 18.82 -0.70
C ALA A 42 4.66 19.60 0.59
N MET A 43 4.78 18.91 1.72
CA MET A 43 4.73 19.49 3.06
C MET A 43 6.17 19.75 3.58
N ALA A 44 6.29 20.43 4.71
CA ALA A 44 7.61 20.83 5.23
C ALA A 44 8.52 19.63 5.56
N GLU A 45 7.94 18.51 5.99
CA GLU A 45 8.66 17.27 6.29
C GLU A 45 8.92 16.39 5.08
N SER A 46 8.39 16.73 3.91
CA SER A 46 8.52 15.95 2.68
C SER A 46 9.95 15.93 2.17
N ARG A 47 10.42 14.73 1.83
CA ARG A 47 11.69 14.52 1.12
C ARG A 47 11.45 13.71 -0.15
N PHE A 48 12.33 13.88 -1.14
CA PHE A 48 12.25 13.15 -2.39
C PHE A 48 13.57 12.53 -2.75
N VAL A 49 13.52 11.32 -3.27
CA VAL A 49 14.65 10.64 -3.91
C VAL A 49 14.24 10.20 -5.31
N ARG A 50 15.17 10.25 -6.27
CA ARG A 50 14.95 9.72 -7.61
C ARG A 50 15.54 8.33 -7.71
N ILE A 51 14.71 7.36 -8.06
CA ILE A 51 15.12 5.98 -8.27
C ILE A 51 15.16 5.64 -9.76
N PRO A 52 16.10 4.81 -10.21
CA PRO A 52 16.08 4.28 -11.58
C PRO A 52 14.94 3.27 -11.72
N PHE A 53 14.24 3.33 -12.85
CA PHE A 53 13.26 2.32 -13.25
C PHE A 53 13.30 2.16 -14.77
N ALA A 54 13.44 0.92 -15.25
CA ALA A 54 13.61 0.60 -16.66
C ALA A 54 12.46 1.14 -17.51
N GLY A 55 12.78 1.75 -18.64
CA GLY A 55 11.82 2.35 -19.56
C GLY A 55 11.27 3.70 -19.11
N THR A 56 11.84 4.33 -18.07
CA THR A 56 11.46 5.67 -17.61
C THR A 56 12.68 6.59 -17.47
N ALA A 57 12.46 7.89 -17.32
CA ALA A 57 13.51 8.84 -16.95
C ALA A 57 13.87 8.79 -15.44
N GLY A 58 13.46 7.72 -14.75
CA GLY A 58 13.52 7.55 -13.30
C GLY A 58 12.27 8.09 -12.61
N LEU A 59 11.97 7.54 -11.43
CA LEU A 59 10.77 7.85 -10.65
C LEU A 59 11.15 8.68 -9.41
N ALA A 60 10.48 9.81 -9.20
CA ALA A 60 10.59 10.56 -7.95
C ALA A 60 9.76 9.84 -6.88
N VAL A 61 10.38 9.48 -5.78
CA VAL A 61 9.75 8.82 -4.64
C VAL A 61 9.78 9.77 -3.45
N HIS A 62 8.60 10.04 -2.90
CA HIS A 62 8.43 10.80 -1.67
C HIS A 62 8.69 9.92 -0.47
N TYR A 63 9.31 10.49 0.57
CA TYR A 63 9.51 9.81 1.85
C TYR A 63 9.55 10.79 3.02
N LEU A 64 9.29 10.24 4.21
CA LEU A 64 9.47 10.90 5.51
C LEU A 64 10.65 10.23 6.21
N GLU A 65 11.50 11.06 6.81
CA GLU A 65 12.67 10.61 7.58
C GLU A 65 12.86 11.55 8.77
N PRO A 66 12.39 11.15 9.96
CA PRO A 66 12.60 11.93 11.17
C PRO A 66 14.10 11.90 11.57
N PRO A 67 14.58 12.92 12.29
CA PRO A 67 15.90 12.85 12.90
C PRO A 67 15.99 11.67 13.88
N THR A 68 17.20 11.12 14.03
CA THR A 68 17.48 10.04 14.96
C THR A 68 18.82 10.24 15.65
N ASP A 69 18.87 9.93 16.94
CA ASP A 69 20.11 9.86 17.72
C ASP A 69 20.65 8.40 17.82
N ALA A 70 20.00 7.48 17.13
CA ALA A 70 20.44 6.09 17.09
C ALA A 70 21.82 5.97 16.40
N PRO A 71 22.68 5.03 16.87
CA PRO A 71 23.98 4.83 16.26
C PRO A 71 23.89 4.47 14.77
N SER A 72 24.84 4.94 13.98
CA SER A 72 24.86 4.69 12.52
C SER A 72 24.97 3.20 12.13
N TRP A 73 25.40 2.36 13.06
CA TRP A 73 25.45 0.90 12.86
C TRP A 73 24.11 0.20 13.16
N ALA A 74 23.14 0.89 13.79
CA ALA A 74 21.83 0.31 14.07
C ALA A 74 21.10 0.01 12.77
N THR A 75 20.46 -1.14 12.69
CA THR A 75 19.70 -1.54 11.51
C THR A 75 18.57 -0.55 11.23
N PRO A 76 18.50 -0.01 10.00
CA PRO A 76 17.44 0.93 9.63
C PRO A 76 16.08 0.24 9.47
N PHE A 77 15.02 1.05 9.52
CA PHE A 77 13.65 0.64 9.30
C PHE A 77 13.11 1.26 8.00
N LEU A 78 12.51 0.44 7.13
CA LEU A 78 11.80 0.89 5.94
C LEU A 78 10.32 0.54 6.07
N LEU A 79 9.47 1.59 6.08
CA LEU A 79 8.06 1.50 6.41
C LEU A 79 7.20 1.59 5.14
N LEU A 80 6.33 0.58 4.93
CA LEU A 80 5.53 0.33 3.74
C LEU A 80 4.04 0.48 4.09
N HIS A 81 3.39 1.47 3.53
CA HIS A 81 1.97 1.73 3.79
C HIS A 81 1.04 0.76 3.05
N GLY A 82 -0.23 0.72 3.45
CA GLY A 82 -1.29 -0.06 2.82
C GLY A 82 -1.87 0.58 1.55
N PHE A 83 -2.75 -0.16 0.87
CA PHE A 83 -3.49 0.32 -0.30
C PHE A 83 -4.25 1.62 0.00
N THR A 84 -4.19 2.61 -0.86
CA THR A 84 -4.72 3.98 -0.75
C THR A 84 -4.07 4.87 0.30
N PHE A 85 -3.31 4.32 1.22
CA PHE A 85 -2.56 5.08 2.22
C PHE A 85 -1.28 5.68 1.62
N ASN A 86 -0.47 6.30 2.46
CA ASN A 86 0.81 6.93 2.12
C ASN A 86 1.72 6.95 3.36
N ALA A 87 2.92 7.52 3.25
CA ALA A 87 3.93 7.51 4.30
C ALA A 87 3.45 8.11 5.63
N TRP A 88 2.51 9.07 5.59
CA TRP A 88 1.98 9.70 6.81
C TRP A 88 1.18 8.75 7.72
N THR A 89 0.78 7.55 7.23
CA THR A 89 0.18 6.52 8.11
C THR A 89 1.13 6.13 9.25
N TRP A 90 2.43 6.30 9.05
CA TRP A 90 3.45 5.95 10.01
C TRP A 90 3.82 7.09 10.96
N GLN A 91 3.37 8.33 10.67
CA GLN A 91 3.77 9.52 11.42
C GLN A 91 3.62 9.37 12.94
N PRO A 92 2.52 8.81 13.51
CA PRO A 92 2.37 8.68 14.95
C PRO A 92 3.34 7.67 15.59
N ALA A 93 3.92 6.75 14.79
CA ALA A 93 4.82 5.72 15.26
C ALA A 93 6.30 5.98 14.88
N LEU A 94 6.60 7.03 14.11
CA LEU A 94 7.97 7.30 13.61
C LEU A 94 9.00 7.42 14.73
N ASP A 95 8.68 8.14 15.80
CA ASP A 95 9.62 8.39 16.91
C ASP A 95 9.99 7.08 17.65
N ALA A 96 9.06 6.14 17.74
CA ALA A 96 9.32 4.84 18.37
C ALA A 96 10.36 4.01 17.59
N PHE A 97 10.37 4.11 16.27
CA PHE A 97 11.40 3.50 15.42
C PHE A 97 12.68 4.33 15.41
N ALA A 98 12.58 5.67 15.33
CA ALA A 98 13.71 6.58 15.28
C ALA A 98 14.60 6.49 16.54
N ALA A 99 14.03 6.15 17.69
CA ALA A 99 14.78 5.86 18.91
C ALA A 99 15.70 4.62 18.79
N ARG A 100 15.50 3.77 17.79
CA ARG A 100 16.20 2.48 17.62
C ARG A 100 17.09 2.39 16.39
N GLY A 101 16.83 3.20 15.36
CA GLY A 101 17.59 3.21 14.11
C GLY A 101 17.09 4.29 13.17
N ARG A 102 17.77 4.45 12.04
CA ARG A 102 17.32 5.30 10.95
C ARG A 102 15.97 4.81 10.42
N VAL A 103 15.01 5.71 10.19
CA VAL A 103 13.64 5.37 9.77
C VAL A 103 13.30 6.08 8.48
N VAL A 104 12.83 5.33 7.51
CA VAL A 104 12.31 5.85 6.25
C VAL A 104 10.91 5.28 6.02
N ALA A 105 9.90 6.16 5.95
CA ALA A 105 8.56 5.82 5.48
C ALA A 105 8.37 6.42 4.09
N TYR A 106 8.15 5.61 3.05
CA TYR A 106 8.05 6.13 1.69
C TYR A 106 6.68 5.87 1.06
N ASP A 107 6.30 6.74 0.14
CA ASP A 107 5.12 6.55 -0.70
C ASP A 107 5.45 5.59 -1.84
N GLN A 108 4.83 4.41 -1.85
CA GLN A 108 4.92 3.48 -2.96
C GLN A 108 4.31 4.12 -4.22
N VAL A 109 4.92 3.92 -5.40
CA VAL A 109 4.37 4.44 -6.66
C VAL A 109 3.09 3.66 -7.00
N PRO A 110 1.95 4.34 -7.27
CA PRO A 110 1.75 5.79 -7.47
C PRO A 110 1.05 6.50 -6.30
N TYR A 111 1.28 6.12 -5.05
CA TYR A 111 0.58 6.70 -3.90
C TYR A 111 1.18 8.04 -3.44
N GLY A 112 0.51 8.70 -2.52
CA GLY A 112 0.93 9.91 -1.83
C GLY A 112 1.49 10.99 -2.77
N LEU A 113 2.69 11.44 -2.52
CA LEU A 113 3.42 12.41 -3.35
C LEU A 113 4.46 11.76 -4.28
N SER A 114 4.57 10.42 -4.35
CA SER A 114 5.44 9.76 -5.31
C SER A 114 4.97 9.93 -6.76
N ALA A 115 5.84 9.64 -7.71
CA ALA A 115 5.59 9.78 -9.13
C ALA A 115 4.32 9.06 -9.59
N LYS A 116 3.64 9.66 -10.55
CA LYS A 116 2.41 9.14 -11.18
C LYS A 116 2.62 9.07 -12.70
N PRO A 117 3.55 8.18 -13.15
CA PRO A 117 3.88 8.12 -14.57
C PRO A 117 2.64 7.84 -15.41
N ALA A 118 2.37 8.71 -16.38
CA ALA A 118 1.36 8.47 -17.39
C ALA A 118 1.82 7.38 -18.36
N ARG A 119 0.89 6.79 -19.13
CA ARG A 119 1.24 5.71 -20.07
C ARG A 119 2.33 6.09 -21.07
N ALA A 120 2.42 7.36 -21.40
CA ALA A 120 3.44 7.89 -22.32
C ALA A 120 4.83 8.06 -21.68
N ASP A 121 4.94 8.01 -20.35
CA ASP A 121 6.19 8.27 -19.62
C ASP A 121 7.06 7.02 -19.47
N TRP A 122 6.62 5.87 -19.98
CA TRP A 122 7.36 4.61 -19.88
C TRP A 122 7.11 3.71 -21.09
N ASP A 123 8.18 3.03 -21.53
CA ASP A 123 8.20 2.10 -22.67
C ASP A 123 8.71 0.70 -22.29
N GLY A 124 8.91 0.46 -20.99
CA GLY A 124 9.39 -0.80 -20.41
C GLY A 124 8.34 -1.53 -19.57
N PRO A 125 8.77 -2.16 -18.47
CA PRO A 125 7.89 -2.84 -17.51
C PRO A 125 6.85 -1.86 -16.93
N ASN A 126 5.63 -2.36 -16.69
CA ASN A 126 4.58 -1.54 -16.07
C ASN A 126 5.00 -1.13 -14.65
N PRO A 127 5.15 0.19 -14.34
CA PRO A 127 5.63 0.68 -13.05
C PRO A 127 4.67 0.38 -11.89
N PHE A 128 3.46 -0.09 -12.15
CA PHE A 128 2.45 -0.42 -11.15
C PHE A 128 2.29 -1.91 -10.93
N SER A 129 3.12 -2.75 -11.58
CA SER A 129 3.09 -4.20 -11.36
C SER A 129 3.70 -4.57 -10.00
N LYS A 130 3.38 -5.77 -9.54
CA LYS A 130 3.96 -6.36 -8.32
C LYS A 130 5.50 -6.43 -8.40
N GLU A 131 6.01 -6.90 -9.51
CA GLU A 131 7.45 -7.01 -9.78
C GLU A 131 8.13 -5.63 -9.79
N ALA A 132 7.42 -4.62 -10.32
CA ALA A 132 7.87 -3.24 -10.27
C ALA A 132 7.92 -2.72 -8.83
N ALA A 133 6.92 -3.00 -8.00
CA ALA A 133 6.90 -2.58 -6.60
C ALA A 133 8.10 -3.15 -5.81
N ILE A 134 8.43 -4.44 -6.02
CA ILE A 134 9.62 -5.08 -5.40
C ILE A 134 10.91 -4.41 -5.90
N THR A 135 11.01 -4.16 -7.22
CA THR A 135 12.19 -3.50 -7.82
C THR A 135 12.36 -2.09 -7.29
N GLN A 136 11.27 -1.32 -7.21
CA GLN A 136 11.26 0.05 -6.68
C GLN A 136 11.63 0.08 -5.20
N LEU A 137 11.15 -0.86 -4.38
CA LEU A 137 11.52 -0.97 -2.96
C LEU A 137 13.04 -1.07 -2.81
N PHE A 138 13.68 -1.98 -3.53
CA PHE A 138 15.14 -2.11 -3.45
C PHE A 138 15.88 -0.93 -4.06
N ALA A 139 15.34 -0.31 -5.11
CA ALA A 139 15.91 0.92 -5.68
C ALA A 139 15.82 2.11 -4.69
N VAL A 140 14.75 2.19 -3.88
CA VAL A 140 14.66 3.15 -2.76
C VAL A 140 15.71 2.85 -1.70
N MET A 141 15.87 1.57 -1.31
CA MET A 141 16.92 1.18 -0.36
C MET A 141 18.31 1.57 -0.88
N ASP A 142 18.59 1.29 -2.14
CA ASP A 142 19.90 1.60 -2.76
C ASP A 142 20.13 3.12 -2.82
N ALA A 143 19.13 3.89 -3.23
CA ALA A 143 19.23 5.35 -3.37
C ALA A 143 19.32 6.10 -2.02
N LEU A 144 18.95 5.44 -0.92
CA LEU A 144 19.03 5.95 0.45
C LEU A 144 20.13 5.27 1.28
N ASP A 145 21.03 4.49 0.65
CA ASP A 145 22.14 3.78 1.29
C ASP A 145 21.68 2.84 2.42
N LEU A 146 20.53 2.16 2.22
CA LEU A 146 20.02 1.14 3.12
C LEU A 146 20.44 -0.23 2.62
N GLU A 147 21.64 -0.69 2.99
CA GLU A 147 22.16 -1.99 2.57
C GLU A 147 21.26 -3.15 3.02
N ARG A 148 20.80 -3.10 4.26
CA ARG A 148 19.86 -4.05 4.90
C ARG A 148 18.92 -3.30 5.82
N ALA A 149 17.66 -3.72 5.93
CA ALA A 149 16.65 -3.05 6.74
C ALA A 149 15.67 -4.01 7.41
N VAL A 150 15.04 -3.58 8.50
CA VAL A 150 13.78 -4.14 8.97
C VAL A 150 12.68 -3.56 8.11
N LEU A 151 11.90 -4.42 7.44
CA LEU A 151 10.74 -3.99 6.67
C LEU A 151 9.50 -4.01 7.55
N VAL A 152 8.82 -2.86 7.65
CA VAL A 152 7.59 -2.71 8.43
C VAL A 152 6.45 -2.44 7.46
N GLY A 153 5.50 -3.37 7.31
CA GLY A 153 4.47 -3.27 6.28
C GLY A 153 3.05 -3.41 6.82
N ASN A 154 2.19 -2.42 6.53
CA ASN A 154 0.77 -2.50 6.83
C ASN A 154 -0.02 -3.01 5.61
N SER A 155 -0.94 -3.95 5.82
CA SER A 155 -1.88 -4.43 4.80
C SER A 155 -1.15 -4.92 3.53
N SER A 156 -1.40 -4.32 2.35
CA SER A 156 -0.66 -4.60 1.11
C SER A 156 0.84 -4.27 1.20
N GLY A 157 1.25 -3.32 2.06
CA GLY A 157 2.66 -3.08 2.39
C GLY A 157 3.29 -4.28 3.11
N GLY A 158 2.51 -5.01 3.92
CA GLY A 158 2.92 -6.28 4.51
C GLY A 158 3.11 -7.40 3.47
N THR A 159 2.24 -7.46 2.45
CA THR A 159 2.41 -8.35 1.31
C THR A 159 3.71 -8.05 0.56
N LEU A 160 3.96 -6.76 0.26
CA LEU A 160 5.18 -6.32 -0.41
C LEU A 160 6.44 -6.65 0.42
N ALA A 161 6.39 -6.46 1.75
CA ALA A 161 7.50 -6.80 2.65
C ALA A 161 7.83 -8.30 2.62
N LEU A 162 6.82 -9.17 2.63
CA LEU A 162 6.98 -10.63 2.46
C LEU A 162 7.61 -10.99 1.12
N GLU A 163 7.10 -10.43 0.04
CA GLU A 163 7.61 -10.67 -1.31
C GLU A 163 9.05 -10.17 -1.49
N ALA A 164 9.39 -9.01 -0.90
CA ALA A 164 10.75 -8.49 -0.87
C ALA A 164 11.71 -9.42 -0.10
N ALA A 165 11.29 -9.93 1.07
CA ALA A 165 12.09 -10.87 1.85
C ALA A 165 12.34 -12.20 1.10
N LEU A 166 11.34 -12.68 0.35
CA LEU A 166 11.49 -13.85 -0.52
C LEU A 166 12.43 -13.60 -1.71
N ALA A 167 12.33 -12.40 -2.32
CA ALA A 167 13.10 -12.05 -3.50
C ALA A 167 14.59 -11.79 -3.18
N ARG A 168 14.90 -11.13 -2.06
CA ARG A 168 16.25 -10.76 -1.64
C ARG A 168 16.44 -10.89 -0.12
N PRO A 169 16.48 -12.09 0.44
CA PRO A 169 16.54 -12.32 1.89
C PRO A 169 17.76 -11.66 2.56
N GLY A 170 18.88 -11.54 1.88
CA GLY A 170 20.08 -10.86 2.39
C GLY A 170 19.91 -9.36 2.62
N ARG A 171 18.88 -8.72 2.06
CA ARG A 171 18.58 -7.29 2.22
C ARG A 171 17.59 -7.03 3.37
N VAL A 172 17.03 -8.06 3.98
CA VAL A 172 15.99 -7.96 5.01
C VAL A 172 16.51 -8.54 6.33
N GLU A 173 16.48 -7.72 7.40
CA GLU A 173 16.89 -8.14 8.74
C GLU A 173 15.78 -8.89 9.46
N ALA A 174 14.58 -8.32 9.41
CA ALA A 174 13.36 -8.83 10.03
C ALA A 174 12.13 -8.22 9.36
N LEU A 175 10.97 -8.79 9.63
CA LEU A 175 9.68 -8.27 9.19
C LEU A 175 8.79 -7.88 10.38
N ILE A 176 8.12 -6.72 10.28
CA ILE A 176 7.01 -6.34 11.14
C ILE A 176 5.79 -6.18 10.24
N LEU A 177 4.86 -7.11 10.30
CA LEU A 177 3.68 -7.19 9.46
C LEU A 177 2.45 -6.71 10.24
N VAL A 178 1.87 -5.61 9.81
CA VAL A 178 0.71 -5.01 10.47
C VAL A 178 -0.53 -5.32 9.66
N ALA A 179 -1.40 -6.19 10.16
CA ALA A 179 -2.63 -6.65 9.49
C ALA A 179 -2.37 -7.01 8.00
N PRO A 180 -1.42 -7.93 7.69
CA PRO A 180 -0.95 -8.17 6.33
C PRO A 180 -2.04 -8.73 5.42
N TRP A 181 -2.19 -8.17 4.22
CA TRP A 181 -3.13 -8.59 3.20
C TRP A 181 -2.62 -9.82 2.45
N VAL A 182 -2.87 -11.02 2.96
CA VAL A 182 -2.33 -12.29 2.40
C VAL A 182 -3.43 -13.24 1.96
N TYR A 183 -4.45 -13.47 2.81
CA TYR A 183 -5.53 -14.43 2.55
C TYR A 183 -6.84 -13.80 2.11
N VAL A 184 -6.97 -12.48 2.20
CA VAL A 184 -8.18 -11.81 1.73
C VAL A 184 -8.33 -12.03 0.23
N THR A 185 -9.23 -12.93 -0.12
CA THR A 185 -9.47 -13.29 -1.52
C THR A 185 -10.32 -12.22 -2.21
N ARG A 186 -9.92 -11.86 -3.40
CA ARG A 186 -10.74 -11.06 -4.33
C ARG A 186 -10.90 -11.84 -5.63
N PRO A 187 -12.03 -11.70 -6.31
CA PRO A 187 -12.17 -12.26 -7.65
C PRO A 187 -11.09 -11.69 -8.58
N THR A 188 -10.37 -12.56 -9.26
CA THR A 188 -9.47 -12.16 -10.34
C THR A 188 -10.14 -12.43 -11.69
N LEU A 189 -9.98 -11.49 -12.61
CA LEU A 189 -10.47 -11.61 -13.97
C LEU A 189 -9.35 -12.13 -14.89
N PRO A 190 -9.66 -12.86 -15.94
CA PRO A 190 -8.69 -13.10 -17.00
C PRO A 190 -8.10 -11.77 -17.50
N ALA A 191 -6.78 -11.73 -17.73
CA ALA A 191 -6.08 -10.50 -18.15
C ALA A 191 -6.71 -9.87 -19.41
N THR A 192 -7.22 -10.72 -20.34
CA THR A 192 -7.94 -10.28 -21.53
C THR A 192 -9.23 -9.50 -21.21
N VAL A 193 -9.92 -9.86 -20.13
CA VAL A 193 -11.13 -9.15 -19.68
C VAL A 193 -10.74 -7.88 -18.91
N ALA A 194 -9.78 -7.98 -18.00
CA ALA A 194 -9.30 -6.83 -17.20
C ALA A 194 -8.73 -5.70 -18.08
N SER A 195 -8.13 -6.05 -19.23
CA SER A 195 -7.56 -5.08 -20.19
C SER A 195 -8.57 -4.42 -21.11
N LEU A 196 -9.85 -4.83 -21.10
CA LEU A 196 -10.88 -4.19 -21.93
C LEU A 196 -11.01 -2.69 -21.59
N PRO A 197 -11.23 -1.83 -22.60
CA PRO A 197 -11.41 -0.39 -22.37
C PRO A 197 -12.50 -0.06 -21.36
N GLN A 198 -13.58 -0.84 -21.33
CA GLN A 198 -14.68 -0.71 -20.38
C GLN A 198 -14.19 -0.94 -18.93
N MET A 199 -13.38 -1.98 -18.70
CA MET A 199 -12.85 -2.30 -17.38
C MET A 199 -11.87 -1.22 -16.92
N ARG A 200 -11.01 -0.71 -17.80
CA ARG A 200 -10.12 0.42 -17.50
C ARG A 200 -10.90 1.68 -17.09
N ARG A 201 -12.00 1.99 -17.78
CA ARG A 201 -12.88 3.12 -17.43
C ARG A 201 -13.56 2.94 -16.07
N LEU A 202 -14.03 1.72 -15.78
CA LEU A 202 -14.60 1.38 -14.47
C LEU A 202 -13.54 1.46 -13.36
N SER A 203 -12.33 0.96 -13.62
CA SER A 203 -11.21 1.08 -12.67
C SER A 203 -10.88 2.54 -12.38
N LEU A 204 -10.88 3.40 -13.41
CA LEU A 204 -10.69 4.85 -13.24
C LEU A 204 -11.79 5.49 -12.39
N LEU A 205 -13.05 5.13 -12.62
CA LEU A 205 -14.17 5.63 -11.80
C LEU A 205 -14.01 5.20 -10.33
N ILE A 206 -13.67 3.93 -10.11
CA ILE A 206 -13.43 3.40 -8.76
C ILE A 206 -12.25 4.12 -8.11
N ALA A 207 -11.14 4.32 -8.84
CA ALA A 207 -9.96 5.05 -8.36
C ALA A 207 -10.34 6.47 -7.87
N ARG A 208 -11.10 7.21 -8.67
CA ARG A 208 -11.59 8.54 -8.32
C ARG A 208 -12.47 8.52 -7.06
N LYS A 209 -13.39 7.57 -6.97
CA LYS A 209 -14.28 7.43 -5.80
C LYS A 209 -13.50 7.07 -4.52
N LEU A 210 -12.53 6.18 -4.62
CA LEU A 210 -11.68 5.81 -3.48
C LEU A 210 -10.78 6.96 -3.03
N GLY A 211 -10.18 7.68 -3.98
CA GLY A 211 -9.25 8.77 -3.67
C GLY A 211 -9.95 10.05 -3.20
N GLU A 212 -11.13 10.37 -3.73
CA GLU A 212 -11.85 11.61 -3.37
C GLU A 212 -12.58 11.52 -2.02
N ASN A 213 -13.11 10.34 -1.67
CA ASN A 213 -14.01 10.21 -0.51
C ASN A 213 -13.41 9.47 0.68
N GLY A 214 -12.24 8.85 0.53
CA GLY A 214 -11.52 8.17 1.61
C GLY A 214 -12.28 7.06 2.36
N PRO A 215 -13.19 6.27 1.75
CA PRO A 215 -14.03 5.31 2.49
C PRO A 215 -13.20 4.23 3.18
N LEU A 216 -12.02 3.93 2.67
CA LEU A 216 -11.12 2.96 3.29
C LEU A 216 -10.45 3.48 4.56
N LEU A 217 -10.27 4.81 4.69
CA LEU A 217 -9.77 5.40 5.92
C LEU A 217 -10.76 5.17 7.07
N ASP A 218 -12.04 5.48 6.87
CA ASP A 218 -13.08 5.28 7.90
C ASP A 218 -13.26 3.79 8.26
N LEU A 219 -13.17 2.91 7.26
CA LEU A 219 -13.27 1.46 7.48
C LEU A 219 -12.08 0.91 8.28
N SER A 220 -10.90 1.54 8.12
CA SER A 220 -9.64 1.08 8.74
C SER A 220 -9.55 1.38 10.24
N TYR A 221 -10.36 2.28 10.77
CA TYR A 221 -10.40 2.59 12.20
C TYR A 221 -11.51 1.79 12.90
N ALA A 222 -11.27 1.37 14.12
CA ALA A 222 -12.32 0.82 15.00
C ALA A 222 -13.35 1.92 15.31
N ASP A 223 -12.87 3.13 15.59
CA ASP A 223 -13.68 4.32 15.79
C ASP A 223 -13.27 5.44 14.81
N ALA A 224 -14.05 5.59 13.72
CA ALA A 224 -13.81 6.60 12.71
C ALA A 224 -13.94 8.06 13.24
N SER A 225 -14.58 8.28 14.40
CA SER A 225 -14.66 9.59 15.02
C SER A 225 -13.31 10.09 15.58
N ALA A 226 -12.36 9.18 15.79
CA ALA A 226 -11.00 9.52 16.21
C ALA A 226 -10.12 10.08 15.06
N ILE A 227 -10.60 10.02 13.81
CA ILE A 227 -9.86 10.52 12.66
C ILE A 227 -9.94 12.04 12.61
N THR A 228 -8.83 12.72 12.89
CA THR A 228 -8.74 14.17 12.85
C THR A 228 -8.75 14.71 11.42
N ASP A 229 -9.14 15.99 11.24
CA ASP A 229 -9.10 16.65 9.92
C ASP A 229 -7.70 16.64 9.31
N GLY A 230 -6.66 16.90 10.10
CA GLY A 230 -5.27 16.84 9.63
C GLY A 230 -4.86 15.45 9.13
N ARG A 231 -5.44 14.38 9.71
CA ARG A 231 -5.20 13.01 9.25
C ARG A 231 -5.91 12.72 7.92
N ARG A 232 -7.17 13.19 7.78
CA ARG A 232 -7.91 13.12 6.52
C ARG A 232 -7.20 13.88 5.40
N GLU A 233 -6.68 15.07 5.72
CA GLU A 233 -5.93 15.89 4.77
C GLU A 233 -4.66 15.18 4.27
N ARG A 234 -3.86 14.58 5.17
CA ARG A 234 -2.66 13.82 4.81
C ARG A 234 -2.98 12.54 4.05
N PHE A 235 -4.04 11.83 4.43
CA PHE A 235 -4.51 10.66 3.69
C PHE A 235 -4.86 11.03 2.25
N ALA A 236 -5.56 12.14 2.02
CA ALA A 236 -6.04 12.59 0.72
C ALA A 236 -5.00 13.40 -0.09
N ILE A 237 -3.75 13.52 0.37
CA ILE A 237 -2.73 14.39 -0.25
C ILE A 237 -2.46 14.05 -1.73
N HIS A 238 -2.59 12.78 -2.11
CA HIS A 238 -2.46 12.34 -3.49
C HIS A 238 -3.44 13.04 -4.43
N ALA A 239 -4.64 13.42 -3.95
CA ALA A 239 -5.66 14.09 -4.75
C ALA A 239 -5.26 15.52 -5.16
N ARG A 240 -4.19 16.07 -4.60
CA ARG A 240 -3.60 17.37 -4.99
C ARG A 240 -2.60 17.24 -6.13
N VAL A 241 -2.19 16.01 -6.49
CA VAL A 241 -1.10 15.76 -7.44
C VAL A 241 -1.65 15.38 -8.81
N ALA A 242 -1.16 16.06 -9.86
CA ALA A 242 -1.57 15.78 -11.23
C ALA A 242 -1.35 14.30 -11.62
N GLY A 243 -2.31 13.73 -12.34
CA GLY A 243 -2.25 12.36 -12.86
C GLY A 243 -2.57 11.26 -11.86
N TRP A 244 -2.86 11.58 -10.58
CA TRP A 244 -3.11 10.58 -9.55
C TRP A 244 -4.24 9.62 -9.91
N ASP A 245 -5.30 10.14 -10.46
CA ASP A 245 -6.51 9.38 -10.78
C ASP A 245 -6.26 8.36 -11.91
N LEU A 246 -5.53 8.78 -12.95
CA LEU A 246 -5.16 7.89 -14.07
C LEU A 246 -4.20 6.79 -13.60
N ALA A 247 -3.18 7.14 -12.81
CA ALA A 247 -2.22 6.19 -12.27
C ALA A 247 -2.88 5.16 -11.33
N TRP A 248 -3.79 5.60 -10.46
CA TRP A 248 -4.58 4.69 -9.62
C TRP A 248 -5.56 3.83 -10.45
N GLY A 249 -6.15 4.39 -11.50
CA GLY A 249 -6.99 3.65 -12.44
C GLY A 249 -6.24 2.51 -13.13
N GLU A 250 -4.99 2.77 -13.56
CA GLU A 250 -4.11 1.75 -14.15
C GLU A 250 -3.71 0.68 -13.13
N LEU A 251 -3.31 1.08 -11.92
CA LEU A 251 -3.00 0.17 -10.82
C LEU A 251 -4.19 -0.74 -10.48
N LEU A 252 -5.40 -0.18 -10.35
CA LEU A 252 -6.61 -0.97 -10.08
C LEU A 252 -6.93 -1.91 -11.21
N SER A 253 -6.82 -1.45 -12.46
CA SER A 253 -7.06 -2.30 -13.64
C SER A 253 -6.11 -3.50 -13.66
N LEU A 254 -4.82 -3.26 -13.40
CA LEU A 254 -3.82 -4.32 -13.30
C LEU A 254 -4.14 -5.28 -12.14
N SER A 255 -4.54 -4.73 -11.00
CA SER A 255 -4.85 -5.51 -9.82
C SER A 255 -6.01 -6.49 -10.02
N LEU A 256 -6.94 -6.22 -10.95
CA LEU A 256 -8.06 -7.14 -11.26
C LEU A 256 -7.60 -8.47 -11.86
N SER A 257 -6.43 -8.53 -12.48
CA SER A 257 -5.88 -9.76 -13.07
C SER A 257 -4.67 -10.33 -12.33
N THR A 258 -4.21 -9.67 -11.26
CA THR A 258 -3.02 -10.09 -10.50
C THR A 258 -3.43 -10.72 -9.17
N PRO A 259 -3.32 -12.05 -9.01
CA PRO A 259 -3.62 -12.71 -7.73
C PRO A 259 -2.54 -12.42 -6.68
N VAL A 260 -2.93 -12.47 -5.42
CA VAL A 260 -1.99 -12.50 -4.29
C VAL A 260 -1.61 -13.97 -4.04
N THR A 261 -0.35 -14.31 -4.28
CA THR A 261 0.15 -15.70 -4.20
C THR A 261 1.20 -15.91 -3.10
N VAL A 262 1.57 -14.86 -2.37
CA VAL A 262 2.62 -14.92 -1.33
C VAL A 262 2.32 -15.94 -0.23
N SER A 263 1.04 -16.26 0.01
CA SER A 263 0.62 -17.29 0.96
C SER A 263 1.21 -18.68 0.67
N GLU A 264 1.53 -18.97 -0.58
CA GLU A 264 2.10 -20.26 -1.02
C GLU A 264 3.58 -20.41 -0.63
N HIS A 265 4.23 -19.31 -0.24
CA HIS A 265 5.66 -19.23 -0.01
C HIS A 265 6.05 -18.82 1.41
N LEU A 266 5.10 -18.63 2.34
CA LEU A 266 5.38 -18.16 3.71
C LEU A 266 6.40 -19.02 4.45
N VAL A 267 6.39 -20.33 4.25
CA VAL A 267 7.37 -21.27 4.85
C VAL A 267 8.83 -21.04 4.41
N GLN A 268 9.03 -20.27 3.34
CA GLN A 268 10.35 -19.94 2.79
C GLN A 268 10.94 -18.65 3.39
N VAL A 269 10.17 -17.90 4.16
CA VAL A 269 10.64 -16.68 4.85
C VAL A 269 11.56 -17.09 6.01
N GLN A 270 12.84 -16.71 5.92
CA GLN A 270 13.89 -17.17 6.86
C GLN A 270 14.25 -16.12 7.92
N VAL A 271 13.67 -14.93 7.86
CA VAL A 271 13.94 -13.85 8.81
C VAL A 271 12.92 -13.86 9.95
N PRO A 272 13.26 -13.33 11.15
CA PRO A 272 12.30 -13.17 12.23
C PRO A 272 11.12 -12.29 11.82
N VAL A 273 9.90 -12.66 12.23
CA VAL A 273 8.68 -11.93 11.87
C VAL A 273 7.86 -11.61 13.11
N LEU A 274 7.43 -10.36 13.24
CA LEU A 274 6.34 -9.96 14.12
C LEU A 274 5.09 -9.74 13.28
N VAL A 275 4.00 -10.41 13.60
CA VAL A 275 2.67 -10.14 13.03
C VAL A 275 1.81 -9.45 14.08
N VAL A 276 1.35 -8.24 13.77
CA VAL A 276 0.51 -7.42 14.66
C VAL A 276 -0.81 -7.13 13.96
N THR A 277 -1.92 -7.18 14.67
CA THR A 277 -3.24 -6.79 14.13
C THR A 277 -4.07 -6.10 15.21
N GLY A 278 -5.02 -5.26 14.82
CA GLY A 278 -6.02 -4.73 15.74
C GLY A 278 -7.15 -5.73 15.96
N GLU A 279 -7.68 -5.80 17.18
CA GLU A 279 -8.80 -6.67 17.55
C GLU A 279 -10.07 -6.37 16.74
N MET A 280 -10.28 -5.08 16.42
CA MET A 280 -11.46 -4.56 15.72
C MET A 280 -11.23 -4.37 14.21
N ASP A 281 -10.23 -5.04 13.64
CA ASP A 281 -9.92 -4.93 12.21
C ASP A 281 -11.09 -5.43 11.35
N ARG A 282 -11.66 -4.51 10.55
CA ARG A 282 -12.79 -4.77 9.64
C ARG A 282 -12.35 -4.94 8.18
N VAL A 283 -11.04 -4.79 7.90
CA VAL A 283 -10.45 -4.88 6.55
C VAL A 283 -9.79 -6.24 6.35
N VAL A 284 -8.93 -6.65 7.29
CA VAL A 284 -8.28 -7.96 7.30
C VAL A 284 -8.69 -8.69 8.58
N PRO A 285 -9.43 -9.79 8.48
CA PRO A 285 -9.83 -10.57 9.63
C PRO A 285 -8.63 -10.96 10.51
N VAL A 286 -8.78 -10.86 11.83
CA VAL A 286 -7.74 -11.23 12.80
C VAL A 286 -7.23 -12.66 12.57
N ASP A 287 -8.11 -13.58 12.19
CA ASP A 287 -7.77 -14.97 11.92
C ASP A 287 -6.88 -15.13 10.67
N ASP A 288 -6.99 -14.23 9.67
CA ASP A 288 -6.09 -14.22 8.52
C ASP A 288 -4.67 -13.84 8.96
N SER A 289 -4.51 -12.82 9.80
CA SER A 289 -3.22 -12.43 10.38
C SER A 289 -2.64 -13.55 11.28
N ARG A 290 -3.47 -14.20 12.07
CA ARG A 290 -3.09 -15.38 12.88
C ARG A 290 -2.60 -16.53 12.01
N ARG A 291 -3.29 -16.78 10.89
CA ARG A 291 -2.92 -17.81 9.92
C ARG A 291 -1.59 -17.50 9.25
N VAL A 292 -1.31 -16.23 8.92
CA VAL A 292 0.00 -15.80 8.41
C VAL A 292 1.09 -16.15 9.41
N ALA A 293 0.94 -15.76 10.67
CA ALA A 293 1.91 -16.06 11.72
C ALA A 293 2.12 -17.57 11.91
N GLY A 294 1.05 -18.36 11.83
CA GLY A 294 1.12 -19.82 12.00
C GLY A 294 1.81 -20.57 10.86
N GLN A 295 2.01 -19.95 9.70
CA GLN A 295 2.70 -20.55 8.55
C GLN A 295 4.16 -20.05 8.38
N LEU A 296 4.54 -19.01 9.08
CA LEU A 296 5.91 -18.48 9.07
C LEU A 296 6.78 -19.30 10.03
N PRO A 297 8.02 -19.68 9.65
CA PRO A 297 8.90 -20.51 10.49
C PRO A 297 9.31 -19.88 11.82
N ASP A 298 9.51 -18.57 11.88
CA ASP A 298 9.92 -17.82 13.08
C ASP A 298 9.06 -16.56 13.22
N ALA A 299 7.83 -16.72 13.72
CA ALA A 299 6.89 -15.63 13.89
C ALA A 299 6.38 -15.49 15.33
N SER A 300 6.22 -14.24 15.76
CA SER A 300 5.42 -13.85 16.91
C SER A 300 4.11 -13.24 16.44
N PHE A 301 3.00 -13.47 17.16
CA PHE A 301 1.69 -12.92 16.82
C PHE A 301 1.10 -12.13 18.00
N VAL A 302 0.66 -10.90 17.75
CA VAL A 302 0.07 -10.03 18.76
C VAL A 302 -1.20 -9.37 18.22
N VAL A 303 -2.26 -9.36 19.04
CA VAL A 303 -3.51 -8.63 18.79
C VAL A 303 -3.54 -7.42 19.72
N ILE A 304 -3.73 -6.21 19.18
CA ILE A 304 -3.86 -4.99 19.97
C ILE A 304 -5.34 -4.73 20.26
N PRO A 305 -5.76 -4.73 21.54
CA PRO A 305 -7.15 -4.54 21.91
C PRO A 305 -7.69 -3.17 21.50
N GLY A 306 -8.94 -3.14 21.04
CA GLY A 306 -9.68 -1.91 20.72
C GLY A 306 -9.21 -1.17 19.47
N CYS A 307 -8.25 -1.71 18.71
CA CYS A 307 -7.72 -1.08 17.50
C CYS A 307 -8.30 -1.69 16.23
N GLY A 308 -8.37 -0.90 15.17
CA GLY A 308 -8.75 -1.33 13.82
C GLY A 308 -7.55 -1.80 12.98
N HIS A 309 -7.67 -1.60 11.67
CA HIS A 309 -6.71 -2.05 10.65
C HIS A 309 -5.37 -1.32 10.65
N VAL A 310 -5.31 -0.13 11.24
CA VAL A 310 -4.13 0.74 11.26
C VAL A 310 -3.69 1.07 12.69
N PRO A 311 -3.31 0.05 13.50
CA PRO A 311 -2.95 0.25 14.91
C PRO A 311 -1.77 1.22 15.10
N GLN A 312 -0.87 1.36 14.11
CA GLN A 312 0.19 2.38 14.11
C GLN A 312 -0.35 3.81 14.08
N GLU A 313 -1.58 4.01 13.61
CA GLU A 313 -2.27 5.29 13.61
C GLU A 313 -3.23 5.46 14.78
N GLU A 314 -4.08 4.47 15.01
CA GLU A 314 -5.19 4.54 15.96
C GLU A 314 -4.73 4.30 17.40
N CYS A 315 -3.75 3.42 17.60
CA CYS A 315 -3.24 3.03 18.91
C CYS A 315 -1.71 3.12 18.99
N PRO A 316 -1.08 4.26 18.65
CA PRO A 316 0.35 4.35 18.44
C PRO A 316 1.18 3.93 19.66
N ASP A 317 0.74 4.25 20.89
CA ASP A 317 1.45 3.89 22.11
C ASP A 317 1.45 2.39 22.38
N GLN A 318 0.32 1.71 22.10
CA GLN A 318 0.23 0.25 22.24
C GLN A 318 1.05 -0.44 21.15
N PHE A 319 0.96 0.06 19.93
CA PHE A 319 1.75 -0.44 18.81
C PHE A 319 3.25 -0.28 19.08
N ALA A 320 3.70 0.90 19.51
CA ALA A 320 5.09 1.19 19.82
C ALA A 320 5.65 0.26 20.93
N ARG A 321 4.86 -0.02 21.98
CA ARG A 321 5.25 -0.97 23.03
C ARG A 321 5.43 -2.37 22.48
N VAL A 322 4.43 -2.90 21.75
CA VAL A 322 4.48 -4.25 21.17
C VAL A 322 5.70 -4.42 20.27
N VAL A 323 5.93 -3.46 19.38
CA VAL A 323 7.08 -3.47 18.48
C VAL A 323 8.39 -3.36 19.24
N GLY A 324 8.46 -2.44 20.21
CA GLY A 324 9.62 -2.23 21.04
C GLY A 324 10.04 -3.47 21.82
N ASP A 325 9.11 -4.09 22.54
CA ASP A 325 9.35 -5.31 23.32
C ASP A 325 9.85 -6.46 22.44
N TRP A 326 9.28 -6.60 21.23
CA TRP A 326 9.71 -7.64 20.30
C TRP A 326 11.12 -7.38 19.73
N LEU A 327 11.41 -6.14 19.34
CA LEU A 327 12.75 -5.75 18.85
C LEU A 327 13.83 -5.97 19.92
N ASP A 328 13.53 -5.62 21.18
CA ASP A 328 14.45 -5.81 22.30
C ASP A 328 14.68 -7.29 22.61
N ALA A 329 13.62 -8.11 22.62
CA ALA A 329 13.72 -9.54 22.83
C ALA A 329 14.55 -10.25 21.73
N ARG A 330 14.51 -9.71 20.49
CA ARG A 330 15.25 -10.22 19.34
C ARG A 330 16.63 -9.55 19.15
N ARG A 331 16.95 -8.53 19.95
CA ARG A 331 18.18 -7.72 19.85
C ARG A 331 18.34 -7.09 18.46
N ILE A 332 17.25 -6.55 17.91
CA ILE A 332 17.23 -5.88 16.60
C ILE A 332 17.26 -4.36 16.81
N GLY A 333 17.95 -3.62 15.95
CA GLY A 333 18.16 -2.18 16.08
C GLY A 333 19.31 -1.84 17.03
N ALA A 334 19.25 -0.70 17.72
CA ALA A 334 20.31 -0.22 18.63
C ALA A 334 20.55 -1.13 19.85
N SER A 335 19.60 -1.99 20.20
CA SER A 335 19.72 -2.98 21.27
C SER A 335 20.52 -4.23 20.89
N GLY A 336 20.93 -4.36 19.63
CA GLY A 336 21.57 -5.55 19.05
C GLY A 336 23.06 -5.78 19.38
N ARG A 337 23.68 -4.94 20.25
CA ARG A 337 25.08 -5.08 20.65
C ARG A 337 25.25 -5.05 22.16
#